data_8a8a87172e0075f56a22d1f50c97d3e9
#
_entry.id   8a8a87172e0075f56a22d1f50c97d3e9
#
_cell.length_a   1.000
_cell.length_b   1.000
_cell.length_c   1.000
_cell.angle_alpha   90.00
_cell.angle_beta   90.00
_cell.angle_gamma   90.00
#
_symmetry.space_group_name_H-M   'P 1'
#
loop_
_entity.id
_entity.type
_entity.pdbx_description
1 polymer ?
#
loop_
_entity_poly.entity_id
_entity_poly.type
_entity_poly.pdbx_seq_one_letter_code
_entity_poly.pdbx_strand_id
1 'polypeptide(L)' 'MASSPAALRLRVFPEAYSVCRIASASGVDGSGRLTFLSRTDKELSLVCESDRAPADALAREDGWRALEAAGCEIAS' A
#
# COMPACT_ATOMS: atom_id res chain seq x y z
N MET A 1 4.83 6.96 32.95
CA MET A 1 3.67 6.72 32.55
C MET A 1 3.45 7.04 31.16
N ALA A 2 3.01 6.23 30.54
CA ALA A 2 2.85 6.39 29.18
C ALA A 2 1.69 7.27 28.94
N SER A 3 1.89 8.24 28.18
CA SER A 3 0.76 9.00 27.83
C SER A 3 -0.02 8.21 26.85
N SER A 4 -1.25 8.23 27.04
CA SER A 4 -2.14 7.56 26.17
C SER A 4 -2.14 8.23 24.82
N PRO A 5 -1.97 7.51 23.78
CA PRO A 5 -2.13 8.09 22.46
C PRO A 5 -3.59 8.14 22.10
N ALA A 6 -4.34 8.81 22.89
CA ALA A 6 -5.77 8.78 22.73
C ALA A 6 -6.22 9.24 21.36
N ALA A 7 -5.36 9.93 20.66
CA ALA A 7 -5.74 10.46 19.37
C ALA A 7 -5.48 9.50 18.23
N LEU A 8 -4.95 8.32 18.51
CA LEU A 8 -4.67 7.39 17.43
C LEU A 8 -5.97 6.88 16.83
N ARG A 9 -6.12 7.06 15.57
CA ARG A 9 -7.29 6.58 14.83
C ARG A 9 -6.85 5.67 13.71
N LEU A 10 -7.58 4.59 13.57
CA LEU A 10 -7.34 3.67 12.49
C LEU A 10 -8.49 3.77 11.50
N ARG A 11 -8.14 3.84 10.25
CA ARG A 11 -9.12 3.88 9.19
C ARG A 11 -8.83 2.75 8.22
N VAL A 12 -9.84 1.94 7.93
CA VAL A 12 -9.72 0.87 6.97
C VAL A 12 -10.24 1.38 5.65
N PHE A 13 -9.42 1.28 4.62
CA PHE A 13 -9.85 1.67 3.29
C PHE A 13 -10.81 0.61 2.77
N PRO A 14 -11.91 1.03 2.12
CA PRO A 14 -12.91 0.05 1.67
C PRO A 14 -12.48 -0.77 0.47
N GLU A 15 -11.50 -0.29 -0.28
CA GLU A 15 -11.07 -0.99 -1.49
C GLU A 15 -10.28 -2.24 -1.15
N ALA A 16 -10.33 -3.23 -2.02
CA ALA A 16 -9.45 -4.37 -1.94
C ALA A 16 -8.12 -4.02 -2.60
N TYR A 17 -7.04 -4.52 -2.05
CA TYR A 17 -5.70 -4.22 -2.50
C TYR A 17 -4.97 -5.47 -2.91
N SER A 18 -4.02 -5.30 -3.81
CA SER A 18 -3.16 -6.38 -4.27
C SER A 18 -1.71 -6.01 -4.10
N VAL A 19 -0.90 -7.01 -3.81
CA VAL A 19 0.54 -6.87 -3.76
C VAL A 19 1.08 -7.58 -4.99
N CYS A 20 1.80 -6.84 -5.82
CA CYS A 20 2.28 -7.36 -7.10
C CYS A 20 3.78 -7.26 -7.17
N ARG A 21 4.40 -8.23 -7.82
CA ARG A 21 5.78 -8.11 -8.24
C ARG A 21 5.77 -7.77 -9.71
N ILE A 22 6.50 -6.74 -10.10
CA ILE A 22 6.45 -6.23 -11.45
C ILE A 22 7.87 -6.12 -12.01
N ALA A 23 7.97 -6.15 -13.32
CA ALA A 23 9.26 -6.08 -13.98
C ALA A 23 9.76 -4.66 -14.13
N SER A 24 8.85 -3.70 -14.18
CA SER A 24 9.21 -2.32 -14.45
C SER A 24 8.17 -1.39 -13.86
N ALA A 25 8.59 -0.23 -13.41
CA ALA A 25 7.67 0.80 -12.93
C ALA A 25 6.95 1.51 -14.06
N SER A 26 7.36 1.29 -15.28
CA SER A 26 6.76 1.91 -16.44
C SER A 26 5.32 1.44 -16.58
N GLY A 27 4.40 2.33 -16.72
CA GLY A 27 3.01 1.96 -16.83
C GLY A 27 2.27 1.70 -15.54
N VAL A 28 2.91 1.95 -14.40
CA VAL A 28 2.22 1.82 -13.12
C VAL A 28 1.17 2.92 -13.03
N ASP A 29 -0.06 2.52 -12.69
CA ASP A 29 -1.13 3.46 -12.49
C ASP A 29 -1.06 3.96 -11.05
N GLY A 30 -0.60 5.17 -10.87
CA GLY A 30 -0.46 5.76 -9.55
C GLY A 30 -1.72 6.43 -9.04
N SER A 31 -2.83 6.30 -9.75
CA SER A 31 -4.07 6.85 -9.28
C SER A 31 -4.71 5.89 -8.28
N GLY A 32 -5.81 6.31 -7.70
CA GLY A 32 -6.44 5.52 -6.67
C GLY A 32 -6.16 6.10 -5.30
N ARG A 33 -6.69 5.47 -4.30
CA ARG A 33 -6.58 6.01 -2.95
C ARG A 33 -5.20 5.76 -2.35
N LEU A 34 -4.59 4.66 -2.70
CA LEU A 34 -3.28 4.33 -2.17
C LEU A 34 -2.50 3.55 -3.21
N THR A 35 -1.29 3.99 -3.46
CA THR A 35 -0.35 3.27 -4.32
C THR A 35 1.00 3.31 -3.65
N PHE A 36 1.65 2.19 -3.53
CA PHE A 36 2.94 2.09 -2.88
C PHE A 36 3.87 1.27 -3.74
N LEU A 37 5.02 1.84 -4.07
CA LEU A 37 6.01 1.18 -4.91
C LEU A 37 7.28 1.01 -4.11
N SER A 38 7.80 -0.20 -4.08
CA SER A 38 9.00 -0.51 -3.32
C SER A 38 10.00 -1.20 -4.23
N ARG A 39 11.25 -0.82 -4.12
CA ARG A 39 12.28 -1.41 -4.93
C ARG A 39 13.44 -1.86 -4.08
N THR A 40 13.89 -3.09 -4.33
CA THR A 40 15.13 -3.59 -3.78
C THR A 40 16.05 -3.91 -4.94
N ASP A 41 17.25 -4.40 -4.66
CA ASP A 41 18.15 -4.78 -5.74
C ASP A 41 17.69 -6.06 -6.43
N LYS A 42 16.67 -6.72 -5.92
CA LYS A 42 16.21 -7.98 -6.48
C LYS A 42 14.83 -7.92 -7.06
N GLU A 43 14.01 -7.00 -6.62
CA GLU A 43 12.64 -6.98 -7.12
C GLU A 43 11.99 -5.64 -6.93
N LEU A 44 10.93 -5.46 -7.65
CA LEU A 44 10.10 -4.27 -7.62
C LEU A 44 8.70 -4.72 -7.24
N SER A 45 8.16 -4.13 -6.20
CA SER A 45 6.86 -4.51 -5.66
C SER A 45 5.91 -3.32 -5.72
N LEU A 46 4.68 -3.61 -5.99
CA LEU A 46 3.63 -2.59 -6.10
C LEU A 46 2.45 -3.02 -5.24
N VAL A 47 1.99 -2.11 -4.40
CA VAL A 47 0.73 -2.29 -3.67
C VAL A 47 -0.24 -1.27 -4.24
N CYS A 48 -1.38 -1.74 -4.70
CA CYS A 48 -2.37 -0.87 -5.32
C CYS A 48 -3.75 -1.49 -5.17
N GLU A 49 -4.75 -0.71 -5.49
CA GLU A 49 -6.11 -1.25 -5.54
C GLU A 49 -6.16 -2.38 -6.55
N SER A 50 -6.89 -3.42 -6.22
CA SER A 50 -6.87 -4.64 -7.03
C SER A 50 -7.29 -4.42 -8.46
N ASP A 51 -8.23 -3.51 -8.69
CA ASP A 51 -8.70 -3.26 -10.05
C ASP A 51 -7.75 -2.38 -10.84
N ARG A 52 -6.65 -1.93 -10.23
CA ARG A 52 -5.62 -1.15 -10.92
C ARG A 52 -4.33 -1.92 -11.05
N ALA A 53 -4.33 -3.17 -10.66
CA ALA A 53 -3.12 -3.98 -10.74
C ALA A 53 -2.76 -4.24 -12.19
N PRO A 54 -1.45 -4.21 -12.52
CA PRO A 54 -1.04 -4.45 -13.90
C PRO A 54 -1.39 -5.86 -14.34
N ALA A 55 -1.86 -5.99 -15.56
CA ALA A 55 -2.22 -7.30 -16.09
C ALA A 55 -0.98 -8.17 -16.30
N ASP A 56 0.17 -7.55 -16.47
CA ASP A 56 1.41 -8.27 -16.72
C ASP A 56 2.28 -8.44 -15.49
N ALA A 57 1.70 -8.34 -14.31
CA ALA A 57 2.45 -8.54 -13.09
C ALA A 57 3.09 -9.93 -13.08
N LEU A 58 4.33 -9.99 -12.60
CA LEU A 58 5.04 -11.26 -12.53
C LEU A 58 4.45 -12.15 -11.45
N ALA A 59 3.93 -11.55 -10.39
CA ALA A 59 3.25 -12.27 -9.34
C ALA A 59 2.24 -11.32 -8.75
N ARG A 60 1.16 -11.88 -8.23
CA ARG A 60 0.08 -11.06 -7.70
C ARG A 60 -0.59 -11.78 -6.55
N GLU A 61 -0.82 -11.04 -5.47
CA GLU A 61 -1.52 -11.56 -4.32
C GLU A 61 -2.65 -10.61 -3.99
N ASP A 62 -3.86 -11.12 -3.98
CA ASP A 62 -5.07 -10.33 -3.76
C ASP A 62 -5.56 -10.50 -2.33
N GLY A 63 -6.62 -9.79 -2.00
CA GLY A 63 -7.28 -9.99 -0.73
C GLY A 63 -6.74 -9.17 0.42
N TRP A 64 -5.94 -8.17 0.13
CA TRP A 64 -5.37 -7.31 1.16
C TRP A 64 -6.29 -6.13 1.41
N ARG A 65 -6.23 -5.62 2.62
CA ARG A 65 -6.94 -4.40 2.99
C ARG A 65 -5.93 -3.41 3.52
N ALA A 66 -6.14 -2.15 3.21
CA ALA A 66 -5.23 -1.10 3.64
C ALA A 66 -5.77 -0.44 4.89
N LEU A 67 -4.85 -0.12 5.78
CA LEU A 67 -5.15 0.52 7.04
C LEU A 67 -4.31 1.77 7.16
N GLU A 68 -4.93 2.84 7.61
CA GLU A 68 -4.21 4.08 7.84
C GLU A 68 -4.30 4.44 9.31
N ALA A 69 -3.19 4.76 9.92
CA ALA A 69 -3.16 5.28 11.28
C ALA A 69 -3.03 6.79 11.21
N ALA A 70 -4.00 7.49 11.74
CA ALA A 70 -4.01 8.94 11.70
C ALA A 70 -3.92 9.47 13.12
N GLY A 71 -3.42 10.67 13.26
CA GLY A 71 -3.27 11.30 14.57
C GLY A 71 -2.05 10.83 15.31
N CYS A 72 -1.23 10.04 14.68
CA CYS A 72 0.00 9.55 15.28
C CYS A 72 1.12 10.47 14.84
N GLU A 73 1.74 11.09 15.80
CA GLU A 73 2.79 12.01 15.51
C GLU A 73 4.09 11.40 15.94
N ILE A 74 5.01 11.26 15.04
CA ILE A 74 6.30 10.73 15.38
C ILE A 74 7.18 11.89 15.68
N ALA A 75 7.46 12.06 16.92
CA ALA A 75 8.36 13.11 17.31
C ALA A 75 9.74 12.71 16.99
N SER A 76 10.45 13.55 16.40
CA SER A 76 11.82 13.24 16.08
C SER A 76 12.76 14.05 16.92
#